data_13253e377858094710944fd97caf34fa
#
_entry.id   13253e377858094710944fd97caf34fa
#
_cell.length_a   1.000
_cell.length_b   1.000
_cell.length_c   1.000
_cell.angle_alpha   90.00
_cell.angle_beta   90.00
_cell.angle_gamma   90.00
#
_symmetry.space_group_name_H-M   'P 1'
#
loop_
_entity.id
_entity.type
_entity.pdbx_description
1 polymer ?
#
loop_
_entity_poly.entity_id
_entity_poly.type
_entity_poly.pdbx_seq_one_letter_code
_entity_poly.pdbx_strand_id
1 'polypeptide(L)'
;MNYLKIKLENDSIFKNGNFPDMKSYTVSDIKKPEKIQRKSYFYVAENTVSMKTAECILAYAEKDRKITALNFANAMQAGGAYIMGGNAQEESLCRASLLYYTIRTQKEYYNANRKHILPDYTDYMIYSENVPVIRDDSGKLLETPVLCSFITSPAVNRTFA
;
A
#
# COMPACT_ATOMS: atom_id res chain seq x y z
N MET A 1 -8.32 13.02 15.42
CA MET A 1 -7.22 13.25 14.44
C MET A 1 -7.77 14.05 13.26
N ASN A 2 -7.07 15.10 12.81
CA ASN A 2 -7.48 15.87 11.61
C ASN A 2 -6.79 15.30 10.36
N TYR A 3 -7.46 14.45 9.61
CA TYR A 3 -6.90 13.74 8.47
C TYR A 3 -6.50 14.65 7.30
N LEU A 4 -7.25 15.74 7.08
CA LEU A 4 -6.90 16.71 6.03
C LEU A 4 -5.64 17.49 6.37
N LYS A 5 -5.44 17.84 7.65
CA LYS A 5 -4.20 18.46 8.11
C LYS A 5 -3.01 17.53 7.87
N ILE A 6 -3.11 16.26 8.22
CA ILE A 6 -2.07 15.25 7.95
C ILE A 6 -1.75 15.15 6.46
N LYS A 7 -2.78 15.16 5.60
CA LYS A 7 -2.57 15.13 4.14
C LYS A 7 -1.75 16.34 3.65
N LEU A 8 -2.07 17.55 4.13
CA LEU A 8 -1.32 18.77 3.76
C LEU A 8 0.13 18.73 4.27
N GLU A 9 0.34 18.23 5.47
CA GLU A 9 1.69 18.03 6.02
C GLU A 9 2.47 17.00 5.19
N ASN A 10 1.85 15.89 4.79
CA ASN A 10 2.47 14.89 3.94
C ASN A 10 2.82 15.44 2.55
N ASP A 11 1.98 16.31 1.96
CA ASP A 11 2.31 16.99 0.70
C ASP A 11 3.59 17.83 0.84
N SER A 12 3.72 18.55 1.94
CA SER A 12 4.91 19.35 2.22
C SER A 12 6.15 18.47 2.46
N ILE A 13 5.99 17.39 3.23
CA ILE A 13 7.07 16.44 3.50
C ILE A 13 7.53 15.78 2.20
N PHE A 14 6.61 15.31 1.34
CA PHE A 14 6.95 14.71 0.06
C PHE A 14 7.67 15.68 -0.87
N LYS A 15 7.24 16.94 -0.91
CA LYS A 15 7.81 17.98 -1.79
C LYS A 15 9.22 18.41 -1.35
N ASN A 16 9.45 18.49 -0.05
CA ASN A 16 10.66 19.12 0.51
C ASN A 16 11.62 18.10 1.14
N GLY A 17 11.20 16.85 1.35
CA GLY A 17 12.01 15.80 1.96
C GLY A 17 13.00 15.19 0.98
N ASN A 18 14.11 14.72 1.52
CA ASN A 18 15.08 13.91 0.79
C ASN A 18 14.85 12.45 1.13
N PHE A 19 14.14 11.73 0.24
CA PHE A 19 13.81 10.33 0.42
C PHE A 19 14.58 9.46 -0.57
N PRO A 20 14.78 8.16 -0.27
CA PRO A 20 15.29 7.19 -1.23
C PRO A 20 14.43 7.18 -2.50
N ASP A 21 15.01 6.76 -3.62
CA ASP A 21 14.29 6.62 -4.88
C ASP A 21 13.16 5.60 -4.72
N MET A 22 11.93 6.10 -4.67
CA MET A 22 10.72 5.29 -4.58
C MET A 22 10.31 4.86 -5.98
N LYS A 23 10.39 3.57 -6.26
CA LYS A 23 9.98 3.00 -7.54
C LYS A 23 8.58 2.42 -7.44
N SER A 24 7.79 2.58 -8.49
CA SER A 24 6.45 2.01 -8.56
C SER A 24 6.16 1.51 -9.98
N TYR A 25 5.59 0.32 -10.07
CA TYR A 25 5.33 -0.38 -11.32
C TYR A 25 3.92 -0.91 -11.35
N THR A 26 3.24 -0.78 -12.50
CA THR A 26 2.03 -1.53 -12.78
C THR A 26 2.42 -2.94 -13.25
N VAL A 27 1.87 -3.96 -12.63
CA VAL A 27 2.03 -5.37 -13.01
C VAL A 27 0.73 -5.80 -13.68
N SER A 28 0.79 -6.07 -14.99
CA SER A 28 -0.39 -6.40 -15.81
C SER A 28 -0.46 -7.87 -16.24
N ASP A 29 0.66 -8.55 -16.25
CA ASP A 29 0.76 -9.94 -16.72
C ASP A 29 1.33 -10.83 -15.61
N ILE A 30 0.41 -11.36 -14.80
CA ILE A 30 0.75 -12.32 -13.76
C ILE A 30 0.74 -13.70 -14.39
N LYS A 31 1.90 -14.13 -14.87
CA LYS A 31 2.06 -15.53 -15.28
C LYS A 31 1.82 -16.42 -14.07
N LYS A 32 0.85 -17.33 -14.17
CA LYS A 32 0.70 -18.38 -13.16
C LYS A 32 2.06 -19.06 -13.00
N PRO A 33 2.61 -19.15 -11.79
CA PRO A 33 3.88 -19.83 -11.59
C PRO A 33 3.73 -21.25 -12.09
N GLU A 34 4.69 -21.72 -12.90
CA GLU A 34 4.82 -23.14 -13.19
C GLU A 34 4.77 -23.89 -11.85
N LYS A 35 4.10 -25.07 -11.82
CA LYS A 35 3.99 -25.87 -10.59
C LYS A 35 5.39 -26.05 -10.00
N ILE A 36 5.73 -25.23 -9.03
CA ILE A 36 6.98 -25.38 -8.27
C ILE A 36 6.80 -26.67 -7.48
N GLN A 37 7.54 -27.71 -7.87
CA GLN A 37 7.68 -28.89 -7.01
C GLN A 37 8.37 -28.42 -5.72
N ARG A 38 7.58 -28.22 -4.68
CA ARG A 38 8.10 -27.86 -3.37
C ARG A 38 8.88 -29.04 -2.83
N LYS A 39 10.20 -28.93 -2.80
CA LYS A 39 11.10 -29.93 -2.17
C LYS A 39 11.03 -29.93 -0.65
N SER A 40 10.41 -28.92 -0.05
CA SER A 40 10.21 -28.81 1.40
C SER A 40 9.00 -27.92 1.71
N TYR A 41 8.26 -28.27 2.73
CA TYR A 41 7.23 -27.41 3.31
C TYR A 41 7.90 -26.53 4.36
N PHE A 42 8.02 -25.24 4.11
CA PHE A 42 8.30 -24.31 5.19
C PHE A 42 6.98 -24.07 5.92
N TYR A 43 6.93 -24.44 7.17
CA TYR A 43 5.88 -24.00 8.05
C TYR A 43 6.06 -22.50 8.25
N VAL A 44 5.22 -21.70 7.59
CA VAL A 44 5.04 -20.31 8.02
C VAL A 44 4.17 -20.41 9.26
N ALA A 45 4.74 -20.11 10.42
CA ALA A 45 3.93 -19.91 11.61
C ALA A 45 3.06 -18.68 11.33
N GLU A 46 1.77 -18.90 11.09
CA GLU A 46 0.79 -17.83 10.95
C GLU A 46 0.60 -17.19 12.33
N ASN A 47 1.35 -16.14 12.60
CA ASN A 47 1.07 -15.31 13.76
C ASN A 47 -0.04 -14.32 13.37
N THR A 48 -1.26 -14.65 13.72
CA THR A 48 -2.36 -13.69 13.65
C THR A 48 -2.24 -12.72 14.81
N VAL A 49 -2.06 -11.44 14.51
CA VAL A 49 -1.98 -10.37 15.51
C VAL A 49 -3.09 -9.34 15.26
N SER A 50 -3.66 -8.80 16.35
CA SER A 50 -4.66 -7.74 16.26
C SER A 50 -3.97 -6.38 16.20
N MET A 51 -3.44 -6.05 15.02
CA MET A 51 -2.73 -4.80 14.75
C MET A 51 -3.23 -4.18 13.45
N LYS A 52 -3.16 -2.86 13.34
CA LYS A 52 -3.30 -2.18 12.07
C LYS A 52 -2.05 -2.36 11.22
N THR A 53 -2.18 -2.25 9.89
CA THR A 53 -1.08 -2.52 8.95
C THR A 53 0.14 -1.63 9.21
N ALA A 54 -0.04 -0.33 9.47
CA ALA A 54 1.08 0.58 9.75
C ALA A 54 1.77 0.23 11.07
N GLU A 55 1.02 -0.09 12.11
CA GLU A 55 1.55 -0.55 13.40
C GLU A 55 2.37 -1.82 13.24
N CYS A 56 1.84 -2.79 12.47
CA CYS A 56 2.53 -4.03 12.17
C CYS A 56 3.85 -3.78 11.40
N ILE A 57 3.85 -2.89 10.40
CA ILE A 57 5.06 -2.52 9.67
C ILE A 57 6.12 -1.99 10.66
N LEU A 58 5.75 -1.07 11.54
CA LEU A 58 6.69 -0.50 12.51
C LEU A 58 7.23 -1.55 13.48
N ALA A 59 6.38 -2.43 14.00
CA ALA A 59 6.79 -3.49 14.92
C ALA A 59 7.78 -4.48 14.30
N TYR A 60 7.65 -4.77 13.00
CA TYR A 60 8.56 -5.70 12.31
C TYR A 60 9.81 -5.03 11.73
N ALA A 61 9.79 -3.70 11.52
CA ALA A 61 10.93 -2.95 11.05
C ALA A 61 12.12 -2.94 12.03
N GLU A 62 11.83 -2.97 13.32
CA GLU A 62 12.84 -3.03 14.38
C GLU A 62 13.74 -4.26 14.30
N LYS A 63 13.36 -5.24 13.50
CA LYS A 63 14.09 -6.51 13.31
C LYS A 63 14.99 -6.52 12.07
N ASP A 64 15.26 -5.37 11.48
CA ASP A 64 16.12 -5.23 10.28
C ASP A 64 15.69 -6.12 9.09
N ARG A 65 14.38 -6.21 8.87
CA ARG A 65 13.78 -7.04 7.83
C ARG A 65 13.25 -6.20 6.68
N LYS A 66 13.36 -6.75 5.46
CA LYS A 66 12.59 -6.23 4.32
C LYS A 66 11.12 -6.56 4.53
N ILE A 67 10.27 -5.53 4.53
CA ILE A 67 8.83 -5.65 4.76
C ILE A 67 8.11 -5.36 3.46
N THR A 68 7.13 -6.20 3.15
CA THR A 68 6.15 -5.93 2.09
C THR A 68 4.76 -6.05 2.67
N ALA A 69 3.95 -5.01 2.50
CA ALA A 69 2.58 -4.97 2.99
C ALA A 69 1.58 -4.95 1.83
N LEU A 70 0.41 -5.55 2.06
CA LEU A 70 -0.70 -5.47 1.12
C LEU A 70 -1.52 -4.20 1.38
N ASN A 71 -1.77 -3.43 0.33
CA ASN A 71 -2.71 -2.33 0.29
C ASN A 71 -4.02 -2.82 -0.35
N PHE A 72 -5.11 -2.87 0.42
CA PHE A 72 -6.46 -3.21 -0.05
C PHE A 72 -7.04 -2.00 -0.79
N ALA A 73 -6.70 -1.90 -2.05
CA ALA A 73 -6.81 -0.68 -2.82
C ALA A 73 -8.20 -0.42 -3.39
N ASN A 74 -8.49 0.85 -3.56
CA ASN A 74 -9.53 1.27 -4.49
C ASN A 74 -9.06 1.02 -5.94
N ALA A 75 -9.88 0.31 -6.72
CA ALA A 75 -9.54 -0.05 -8.09
C ALA A 75 -9.53 1.15 -9.05
N MET A 76 -10.25 2.24 -8.72
CA MET A 76 -10.53 3.32 -9.66
C MET A 76 -9.83 4.63 -9.32
N GLN A 77 -9.45 4.81 -8.04
CA GLN A 77 -8.88 6.06 -7.55
C GLN A 77 -7.73 5.81 -6.58
N ALA A 78 -6.58 6.40 -6.85
CA ALA A 78 -5.41 6.28 -6.00
C ALA A 78 -5.69 6.80 -4.59
N GLY A 79 -5.37 5.97 -3.59
CA GLY A 79 -5.56 6.32 -2.19
C GLY A 79 -7.02 6.38 -1.74
N GLY A 80 -7.97 5.86 -2.55
CA GLY A 80 -9.38 5.89 -2.21
C GLY A 80 -9.86 7.30 -1.87
N ALA A 81 -10.45 7.45 -0.67
CA ALA A 81 -10.91 8.73 -0.14
C ALA A 81 -9.84 9.49 0.69
N TYR A 82 -8.56 9.17 0.57
CA TYR A 82 -7.47 9.80 1.34
C TYR A 82 -7.50 11.33 1.27
N ILE A 83 -7.66 11.88 0.07
CA ILE A 83 -7.68 13.35 -0.14
C ILE A 83 -8.92 14.02 0.45
N MET A 84 -9.97 13.26 0.75
CA MET A 84 -11.23 13.71 1.35
C MET A 84 -11.33 13.37 2.84
N GLY A 85 -10.29 12.78 3.43
CA GLY A 85 -10.27 12.40 4.84
C GLY A 85 -10.92 11.06 5.16
N GLY A 86 -11.03 10.15 4.18
CA GLY A 86 -11.49 8.77 4.39
C GLY A 86 -10.62 8.01 5.39
N ASN A 87 -11.12 6.89 5.93
CA ASN A 87 -10.49 6.16 7.03
C ASN A 87 -10.53 4.63 6.89
N ALA A 88 -10.48 4.10 5.68
CA ALA A 88 -10.25 2.68 5.46
C ALA A 88 -8.73 2.33 5.48
N GLN A 89 -8.37 1.10 5.19
CA GLN A 89 -6.99 0.62 5.28
C GLN A 89 -6.08 1.37 4.32
N GLU A 90 -6.47 1.57 3.05
CA GLU A 90 -5.69 2.31 2.06
C GLU A 90 -5.45 3.76 2.51
N GLU A 91 -6.49 4.45 2.96
CA GLU A 91 -6.38 5.82 3.43
C GLU A 91 -5.46 5.93 4.67
N SER A 92 -5.52 4.95 5.57
CA SER A 92 -4.64 4.86 6.73
C SER A 92 -3.19 4.70 6.32
N LEU A 93 -2.90 3.82 5.35
CA LEU A 93 -1.55 3.64 4.80
C LEU A 93 -1.05 4.90 4.09
N CYS A 94 -1.90 5.57 3.30
CA CYS A 94 -1.56 6.84 2.65
C CYS A 94 -1.28 7.97 3.66
N ARG A 95 -1.91 7.94 4.85
CA ARG A 95 -1.60 8.88 5.93
C ARG A 95 -0.29 8.55 6.62
N ALA A 96 -0.04 7.28 6.87
CA ALA A 96 1.15 6.83 7.59
C ALA A 96 2.42 6.88 6.73
N SER A 97 2.29 6.87 5.39
CA SER A 97 3.41 6.74 4.47
C SER A 97 3.31 7.66 3.26
N LEU A 98 4.33 7.61 2.41
CA LEU A 98 4.34 8.29 1.11
C LEU A 98 3.73 7.43 -0.02
N LEU A 99 2.97 6.38 0.31
CA LEU A 99 2.36 5.46 -0.65
C LEU A 99 1.50 6.17 -1.69
N TYR A 100 0.68 7.14 -1.28
CA TYR A 100 -0.18 7.90 -2.19
C TYR A 100 0.59 8.49 -3.39
N TYR A 101 1.80 8.99 -3.13
CA TYR A 101 2.60 9.68 -4.14
C TYR A 101 3.22 8.72 -5.16
N THR A 102 3.40 7.45 -4.81
CA THR A 102 3.87 6.41 -5.73
C THR A 102 2.72 5.85 -6.56
N ILE A 103 1.61 5.43 -5.93
CA ILE A 103 0.51 4.76 -6.62
C ILE A 103 -0.25 5.69 -7.58
N ARG A 104 -0.38 6.98 -7.26
CA ARG A 104 -1.10 7.95 -8.12
C ARG A 104 -0.46 8.15 -9.50
N THR A 105 0.79 7.76 -9.68
CA THR A 105 1.51 7.85 -10.94
C THR A 105 1.16 6.69 -11.89
N GLN A 106 0.62 5.59 -11.35
CA GLN A 106 0.36 4.33 -12.04
C GLN A 106 -0.99 4.35 -12.79
N LYS A 107 -1.08 5.21 -13.79
CA LYS A 107 -2.32 5.44 -14.55
C LYS A 107 -2.84 4.18 -15.25
N GLU A 108 -1.95 3.29 -15.66
CA GLU A 108 -2.30 2.06 -16.36
C GLU A 108 -3.21 1.17 -15.50
N TYR A 109 -2.85 0.93 -14.24
CA TYR A 109 -3.66 0.19 -13.27
C TYR A 109 -5.08 0.74 -13.15
N TYR A 110 -5.21 2.04 -12.90
CA TYR A 110 -6.53 2.66 -12.72
C TYR A 110 -7.35 2.66 -14.02
N ASN A 111 -6.71 2.86 -15.16
CA ASN A 111 -7.39 2.86 -16.46
C ASN A 111 -7.87 1.46 -16.84
N ALA A 112 -7.08 0.41 -16.58
CA ALA A 112 -7.49 -0.97 -16.81
C ALA A 112 -8.74 -1.31 -15.99
N ASN A 113 -8.73 -1.01 -14.69
CA ASN A 113 -9.86 -1.28 -13.82
C ASN A 113 -11.10 -0.45 -14.13
N ARG A 114 -10.97 0.81 -14.58
CA ARG A 114 -12.14 1.62 -15.02
C ARG A 114 -12.80 1.08 -16.28
N LYS A 115 -12.04 0.42 -17.15
CA LYS A 115 -12.57 -0.20 -18.37
C LYS A 115 -13.20 -1.56 -18.09
N HIS A 116 -12.86 -2.19 -16.99
CA HIS A 116 -13.40 -3.48 -16.58
C HIS A 116 -14.76 -3.28 -15.90
N ILE A 117 -15.83 -3.78 -16.52
CA ILE A 117 -17.21 -3.50 -16.10
C ILE A 117 -17.64 -4.41 -14.94
N LEU A 118 -16.97 -5.56 -14.77
CA LEU A 118 -17.33 -6.54 -13.76
C LEU A 118 -16.76 -6.19 -12.37
N PRO A 119 -17.45 -6.58 -11.30
CA PRO A 119 -17.05 -6.22 -9.93
C PRO A 119 -15.83 -6.97 -9.39
N ASP A 120 -15.32 -7.95 -10.12
CA ASP A 120 -14.12 -8.72 -9.79
C ASP A 120 -12.82 -7.98 -10.13
N TYR A 121 -12.92 -6.87 -10.90
CA TYR A 121 -11.79 -6.07 -11.37
C TYR A 121 -10.79 -6.89 -12.22
N THR A 122 -9.67 -6.26 -12.57
CA THR A 122 -8.59 -6.91 -13.31
C THR A 122 -7.56 -7.51 -12.36
N ASP A 123 -6.70 -8.40 -12.87
CA ASP A 123 -5.54 -8.93 -12.14
C ASP A 123 -4.37 -7.94 -12.06
N TYR A 124 -4.57 -6.68 -12.50
CA TYR A 124 -3.56 -5.64 -12.41
C TYR A 124 -3.26 -5.30 -10.95
N MET A 125 -1.98 -5.15 -10.65
CA MET A 125 -1.49 -4.71 -9.34
C MET A 125 -0.47 -3.58 -9.52
N ILE A 126 -0.21 -2.84 -8.44
CA ILE A 126 0.92 -1.91 -8.38
C ILE A 126 1.88 -2.45 -7.33
N TYR A 127 3.16 -2.58 -7.70
CA TYR A 127 4.24 -2.82 -6.75
C TYR A 127 4.99 -1.50 -6.53
N SER A 128 5.12 -1.07 -5.27
CA SER A 128 5.83 0.13 -4.87
C SER A 128 6.96 -0.26 -3.93
N GLU A 129 8.21 0.07 -4.31
CA GLU A 129 9.41 -0.27 -3.55
C GLU A 129 9.83 0.87 -2.62
N ASN A 130 10.36 0.51 -1.45
CA ASN A 130 11.06 1.40 -0.53
C ASN A 130 10.26 2.68 -0.18
N VAL A 131 8.96 2.52 -0.01
CA VAL A 131 8.08 3.63 0.36
C VAL A 131 8.30 4.00 1.82
N PRO A 132 8.66 5.26 2.14
CA PRO A 132 8.83 5.69 3.52
C PRO A 132 7.51 5.68 4.29
N VAL A 133 7.47 4.95 5.39
CA VAL A 133 6.47 5.08 6.44
C VAL A 133 6.98 6.16 7.39
N ILE A 134 6.27 7.25 7.49
CA ILE A 134 6.71 8.49 8.15
C ILE A 134 5.92 8.81 9.42
N ARG A 135 4.82 8.09 9.68
CA ARG A 135 3.98 8.29 10.86
C ARG A 135 3.53 6.96 11.46
N ASP A 136 3.28 7.02 12.77
CA ASP A 136 2.54 5.98 13.49
C ASP A 136 1.02 6.11 13.28
N ASP A 137 0.27 5.19 13.83
CA ASP A 137 -1.20 5.15 13.76
C ASP A 137 -1.89 6.30 14.49
N SER A 138 -1.21 6.98 15.42
CA SER A 138 -1.71 8.19 16.08
C SER A 138 -1.58 9.43 15.18
N GLY A 139 -0.83 9.32 14.07
CA GLY A 139 -0.50 10.40 13.15
C GLY A 139 0.74 11.20 13.56
N LYS A 140 1.47 10.76 14.60
CA LYS A 140 2.73 11.39 15.01
C LYS A 140 3.84 11.02 14.02
N LEU A 141 4.65 12.01 13.66
CA LEU A 141 5.83 11.79 12.82
C LEU A 141 6.86 10.92 13.53
N LEU A 142 7.46 10.00 12.79
CA LEU A 142 8.59 9.21 13.23
C LEU A 142 9.88 10.06 13.16
N GLU A 143 10.80 9.84 14.06
CA GLU A 143 12.14 10.46 14.00
C GLU A 143 12.92 9.97 12.79
N THR A 144 12.78 8.68 12.46
CA THR A 144 13.38 8.07 11.29
C THR A 144 12.32 7.32 10.51
N PRO A 145 12.12 7.61 9.22
CA PRO A 145 11.20 6.85 8.37
C PRO A 145 11.60 5.39 8.26
N VAL A 146 10.61 4.51 8.21
CA VAL A 146 10.79 3.07 7.97
C VAL A 146 10.45 2.77 6.51
N LEU A 147 11.31 2.02 5.81
CA LEU A 147 11.07 1.64 4.42
C LEU A 147 10.21 0.37 4.36
N CYS A 148 9.12 0.44 3.60
CA CYS A 148 8.24 -0.68 3.33
C CYS A 148 7.91 -0.74 1.84
N SER A 149 7.87 -1.92 1.26
CA SER A 149 7.32 -2.14 -0.07
C SER A 149 5.82 -2.43 0.03
N PHE A 150 5.06 -2.05 -0.99
CA PHE A 150 3.61 -2.29 -1.01
C PHE A 150 3.18 -3.01 -2.28
N ILE A 151 2.28 -3.99 -2.11
CA ILE A 151 1.48 -4.56 -3.19
C ILE A 151 0.10 -3.93 -3.09
N THR A 152 -0.25 -3.13 -4.08
CA THR A 152 -1.55 -2.48 -4.19
C THR A 152 -2.44 -3.30 -5.11
N SER A 153 -3.48 -3.90 -4.57
CA SER A 153 -4.41 -4.78 -5.28
C SER A 153 -5.84 -4.58 -4.78
N PRO A 154 -6.84 -4.50 -5.66
CA PRO A 154 -8.22 -4.36 -5.24
C PRO A 154 -8.79 -5.72 -4.78
N ALA A 155 -9.74 -5.67 -3.88
CA ALA A 155 -10.58 -6.83 -3.56
C ALA A 155 -11.85 -6.81 -4.41
N VAL A 156 -12.45 -7.98 -4.65
CA VAL A 156 -13.75 -8.09 -5.32
C VAL A 156 -14.79 -7.23 -4.61
N ASN A 157 -15.51 -6.41 -5.37
CA ASN A 157 -16.57 -5.57 -4.82
C ASN A 157 -17.89 -6.33 -4.75
N ARG A 158 -18.18 -6.91 -3.59
CA ARG A 158 -19.39 -7.69 -3.36
C ARG A 158 -20.70 -6.87 -3.33
N THR A 159 -20.61 -5.54 -3.34
CA THR A 159 -21.81 -4.70 -3.36
C THR A 159 -22.59 -4.80 -4.67
N PHE A 160 -21.94 -5.26 -5.73
CA PHE A 160 -22.50 -5.45 -7.08
C PHE A 160 -22.52 -6.91 -7.54
N ALA A 161 -22.24 -7.85 -6.64
CA ALA A 161 -22.23 -9.28 -6.92
C ALA A 161 -23.55 -9.95 -6.50
#